data_6ded3265ff9562356cecbd6539b57f98
#
_entry.id   6ded3265ff9562356cecbd6539b57f98
#
_cell.length_a   1.000
_cell.length_b   1.000
_cell.length_c   1.000
_cell.angle_alpha   90.00
_cell.angle_beta   90.00
_cell.angle_gamma   90.00
#
_symmetry.space_group_name_H-M   'P 1'
#
loop_
_entity.id
_entity.type
_entity.pdbx_description
1 polymer ?
#
loop_
_entity_poly.entity_id
_entity_poly.type
_entity_poly.pdbx_seq_one_letter_code
_entity_poly.pdbx_strand_id
1 'polypeptide(L)'
;MSEAARIRNSLNSEARIVFVSGNFNVLHPGHVRLLRFAKELGNYLVVGVNPDDAPGVEITASDRLEAVSSNRYVNAAFAIDENIEVTLRNLRPEIVVKGREHENLFNAEAPVMEDIGGKLVFSSGEMLRSSFSEMDDEVDPRLTPFLPDAYMARHKLTSSKLVDIIQRFQGLRVLVIGDLIVDDYIDCDPLGMSQEDPTLVVSPRQTNRFIGGAGIVAAHGQSLGAQVTFLSVTG
;
A
#
# COMPACT_ATOMS: atom_id res chain seq x y z
N MET A 1 -17.70 -8.05 -25.15
CA MET A 1 -17.31 -8.51 -23.79
C MET A 1 -16.11 -7.69 -23.39
N SER A 2 -16.20 -6.95 -22.29
CA SER A 2 -15.12 -6.09 -21.82
C SER A 2 -13.90 -6.90 -21.39
N GLU A 3 -12.73 -6.24 -21.32
CA GLU A 3 -11.49 -6.88 -20.90
C GLU A 3 -11.57 -7.35 -19.44
N ALA A 4 -12.22 -6.58 -18.57
CA ALA A 4 -12.53 -6.97 -17.19
C ALA A 4 -13.28 -8.31 -17.11
N ALA A 5 -14.33 -8.46 -17.94
CA ALA A 5 -15.10 -9.71 -18.01
C ALA A 5 -14.28 -10.87 -18.60
N ARG A 6 -13.39 -10.61 -19.56
CA ARG A 6 -12.49 -11.65 -20.12
C ARG A 6 -11.53 -12.16 -19.05
N ILE A 7 -10.90 -11.25 -18.31
CA ILE A 7 -9.99 -11.61 -17.20
C ILE A 7 -10.74 -12.46 -16.19
N ARG A 8 -11.93 -12.02 -15.72
CA ARG A 8 -12.71 -12.80 -14.74
C ARG A 8 -13.04 -14.21 -15.23
N ASN A 9 -13.48 -14.33 -16.48
CA ASN A 9 -13.88 -15.61 -17.07
C ASN A 9 -12.69 -16.56 -17.34
N SER A 10 -11.46 -16.03 -17.44
CA SER A 10 -10.26 -16.84 -17.61
C SER A 10 -9.73 -17.43 -16.30
N LEU A 11 -10.22 -16.97 -15.16
CA LEU A 11 -9.75 -17.37 -13.86
C LEU A 11 -10.66 -18.42 -13.23
N ASN A 12 -10.04 -19.33 -12.46
CA ASN A 12 -10.74 -20.34 -11.67
C ASN A 12 -11.39 -19.74 -10.41
N SER A 13 -12.17 -20.52 -9.71
CA SER A 13 -12.87 -20.12 -8.47
C SER A 13 -11.95 -19.86 -7.28
N GLU A 14 -10.68 -20.26 -7.35
CA GLU A 14 -9.69 -20.01 -6.30
C GLU A 14 -8.96 -18.66 -6.48
N ALA A 15 -9.20 -18.00 -7.61
CA ALA A 15 -8.60 -16.70 -7.88
C ALA A 15 -9.24 -15.64 -7.00
N ARG A 16 -8.43 -15.05 -6.13
CA ARG A 16 -8.77 -13.92 -5.29
C ARG A 16 -8.23 -12.66 -5.95
N ILE A 17 -9.14 -11.97 -6.64
CA ILE A 17 -8.79 -10.80 -7.43
C ILE A 17 -8.68 -9.58 -6.54
N VAL A 18 -7.53 -8.90 -6.62
CA VAL A 18 -7.34 -7.55 -6.10
C VAL A 18 -7.26 -6.60 -7.28
N PHE A 19 -7.99 -5.50 -7.22
CA PHE A 19 -8.01 -4.50 -8.28
C PHE A 19 -7.46 -3.17 -7.80
N VAL A 20 -6.64 -2.56 -8.63
CA VAL A 20 -6.11 -1.20 -8.45
C VAL A 20 -6.37 -0.41 -9.72
N SER A 21 -6.85 0.82 -9.62
CA SER A 21 -7.00 1.72 -10.76
C SER A 21 -6.24 3.02 -10.55
N GLY A 22 -5.81 3.65 -11.65
CA GLY A 22 -5.11 4.93 -11.58
C GLY A 22 -4.58 5.41 -12.92
N ASN A 23 -3.99 6.62 -12.91
CA ASN A 23 -3.40 7.20 -14.12
C ASN A 23 -2.09 6.53 -14.51
N PHE A 24 -1.20 6.25 -13.56
CA PHE A 24 0.10 5.61 -13.78
C PHE A 24 0.97 6.28 -14.85
N ASN A 25 0.91 7.61 -14.99
CA ASN A 25 1.74 8.35 -15.94
C ASN A 25 3.22 7.98 -15.82
N VAL A 26 3.72 7.90 -14.59
CA VAL A 26 5.05 7.41 -14.27
C VAL A 26 4.95 6.48 -13.07
N LEU A 27 5.57 5.30 -13.18
CA LEU A 27 5.70 4.38 -12.05
C LEU A 27 6.82 4.88 -11.12
N HIS A 28 6.43 5.42 -9.98
CA HIS A 28 7.34 5.84 -8.91
C HIS A 28 7.30 4.87 -7.71
N PRO A 29 8.23 4.96 -6.76
CA PRO A 29 8.29 4.05 -5.60
C PRO A 29 6.98 3.93 -4.81
N GLY A 30 6.16 4.99 -4.78
CA GLY A 30 4.81 4.96 -4.18
C GLY A 30 3.87 3.98 -4.87
N HIS A 31 3.83 4.01 -6.21
CA HIS A 31 3.04 3.04 -6.99
C HIS A 31 3.55 1.61 -6.79
N VAL A 32 4.87 1.40 -6.76
CA VAL A 32 5.44 0.06 -6.52
C VAL A 32 5.04 -0.47 -5.14
N ARG A 33 5.03 0.39 -4.11
CA ARG A 33 4.54 0.01 -2.77
C ARG A 33 3.06 -0.33 -2.76
N LEU A 34 2.23 0.49 -3.44
CA LEU A 34 0.79 0.23 -3.59
C LEU A 34 0.53 -1.12 -4.27
N LEU A 35 1.20 -1.40 -5.38
CA LEU A 35 1.05 -2.64 -6.13
C LEU A 35 1.53 -3.86 -5.33
N ARG A 36 2.64 -3.71 -4.58
CA ARG A 36 3.10 -4.77 -3.65
C ARG A 36 2.08 -5.04 -2.56
N PHE A 37 1.59 -4.00 -1.89
CA PHE A 37 0.56 -4.11 -0.88
C PHE A 37 -0.70 -4.78 -1.44
N ALA A 38 -1.20 -4.32 -2.59
CA ALA A 38 -2.35 -4.91 -3.25
C ALA A 38 -2.13 -6.40 -3.56
N LYS A 39 -0.92 -6.78 -4.03
CA LYS A 39 -0.58 -8.17 -4.31
C LYS A 39 -0.59 -9.06 -3.07
N GLU A 40 -0.26 -8.52 -1.91
CA GLU A 40 -0.28 -9.24 -0.63
C GLU A 40 -1.72 -9.56 -0.15
N LEU A 41 -2.73 -8.83 -0.66
CA LEU A 41 -4.14 -9.00 -0.30
C LEU A 41 -4.87 -10.11 -1.07
N GLY A 42 -4.27 -10.60 -2.16
CA GLY A 42 -4.85 -11.67 -2.97
C GLY A 42 -3.81 -12.41 -3.79
N ASN A 43 -4.25 -13.40 -4.54
CA ASN A 43 -3.37 -14.19 -5.39
C ASN A 43 -3.32 -13.69 -6.83
N TYR A 44 -4.25 -12.81 -7.24
CA TYR A 44 -4.32 -12.27 -8.58
C TYR A 44 -4.54 -10.76 -8.58
N LEU A 45 -3.49 -9.99 -8.89
CA LEU A 45 -3.55 -8.54 -8.97
C LEU A 45 -3.87 -8.09 -10.39
N VAL A 46 -4.97 -7.36 -10.53
CA VAL A 46 -5.40 -6.72 -11.78
C VAL A 46 -5.25 -5.21 -11.64
N VAL A 47 -4.68 -4.57 -12.65
CA VAL A 47 -4.53 -3.11 -12.67
C VAL A 47 -5.31 -2.53 -13.84
N GLY A 48 -6.18 -1.57 -13.54
CA GLY A 48 -6.90 -0.75 -14.51
C GLY A 48 -6.17 0.58 -14.73
N VAL A 49 -5.79 0.88 -15.96
CA VAL A 49 -5.22 2.16 -16.35
C VAL A 49 -6.35 3.08 -16.81
N ASN A 50 -6.45 4.27 -16.24
CA ASN A 50 -7.50 5.24 -16.61
C ASN A 50 -7.40 5.61 -18.10
N PRO A 51 -8.52 5.99 -18.77
CA PRO A 51 -8.51 6.38 -20.17
C PRO A 51 -7.68 7.65 -20.40
N ASP A 52 -7.31 7.92 -21.66
CA ASP A 52 -6.41 9.03 -22.00
C ASP A 52 -7.04 10.42 -21.80
N ASP A 53 -8.37 10.50 -21.76
CA ASP A 53 -9.14 11.71 -21.49
C ASP A 53 -9.43 11.93 -19.99
N ALA A 54 -8.95 11.05 -19.11
CA ALA A 54 -9.13 11.22 -17.68
C ALA A 54 -8.28 12.39 -17.13
N PRO A 55 -8.79 13.12 -16.13
CA PRO A 55 -8.07 14.25 -15.55
C PRO A 55 -6.67 13.85 -15.04
N GLY A 56 -5.67 14.65 -15.41
CA GLY A 56 -4.27 14.43 -14.97
C GLY A 56 -3.56 13.29 -15.70
N VAL A 57 -4.10 12.79 -16.79
CA VAL A 57 -3.41 11.84 -17.69
C VAL A 57 -2.57 12.63 -18.69
N GLU A 58 -1.30 12.26 -18.82
CA GLU A 58 -0.31 12.95 -19.66
C GLU A 58 0.35 12.02 -20.69
N ILE A 59 0.29 10.70 -20.46
CA ILE A 59 0.96 9.67 -21.27
C ILE A 59 -0.10 8.73 -21.83
N THR A 60 0.12 8.18 -23.03
CA THR A 60 -0.84 7.30 -23.68
C THR A 60 -1.15 6.05 -22.86
N ALA A 61 -2.37 5.54 -22.94
CA ALA A 61 -2.76 4.30 -22.25
C ALA A 61 -1.87 3.12 -22.64
N SER A 62 -1.38 3.08 -23.88
CA SER A 62 -0.47 2.03 -24.35
C SER A 62 0.84 2.00 -23.57
N ASP A 63 1.50 3.16 -23.40
CA ASP A 63 2.79 3.26 -22.71
C ASP A 63 2.61 3.01 -21.20
N ARG A 64 1.52 3.49 -20.63
CA ARG A 64 1.18 3.27 -19.22
C ARG A 64 0.87 1.80 -18.93
N LEU A 65 0.17 1.12 -19.85
CA LEU A 65 -0.08 -0.32 -19.76
C LEU A 65 1.21 -1.13 -19.84
N GLU A 66 2.12 -0.78 -20.75
CA GLU A 66 3.42 -1.45 -20.86
C GLU A 66 4.20 -1.32 -19.56
N ALA A 67 4.28 -0.11 -18.99
CA ALA A 67 4.97 0.15 -17.74
C ALA A 67 4.36 -0.64 -16.57
N VAL A 68 3.03 -0.64 -16.43
CA VAL A 68 2.32 -1.36 -15.36
C VAL A 68 2.44 -2.87 -15.52
N SER A 69 2.28 -3.38 -16.75
CA SER A 69 2.34 -4.81 -17.05
C SER A 69 3.74 -5.40 -16.81
N SER A 70 4.78 -4.58 -16.96
CA SER A 70 6.16 -4.98 -16.66
C SER A 70 6.45 -5.12 -15.16
N ASN A 71 5.54 -4.70 -14.29
CA ASN A 71 5.75 -4.78 -12.85
C ASN A 71 5.51 -6.21 -12.34
N ARG A 72 6.48 -6.75 -11.60
CA ARG A 72 6.48 -8.14 -11.09
C ARG A 72 5.28 -8.51 -10.22
N TYR A 73 4.57 -7.55 -9.65
CA TYR A 73 3.42 -7.79 -8.78
C TYR A 73 2.12 -7.92 -9.57
N VAL A 74 2.06 -7.40 -10.80
CA VAL A 74 0.86 -7.34 -11.63
C VAL A 74 0.67 -8.65 -12.38
N ASN A 75 -0.51 -9.24 -12.31
CA ASN A 75 -0.87 -10.45 -13.04
C ASN A 75 -1.57 -10.13 -14.36
N ALA A 76 -2.38 -9.08 -14.39
CA ALA A 76 -3.02 -8.58 -15.59
C ALA A 76 -3.21 -7.06 -15.50
N ALA A 77 -3.17 -6.38 -16.62
CA ALA A 77 -3.49 -4.97 -16.73
C ALA A 77 -4.32 -4.69 -17.98
N PHE A 78 -5.19 -3.68 -17.92
CA PHE A 78 -5.99 -3.25 -19.06
C PHE A 78 -6.32 -1.76 -18.99
N ALA A 79 -6.60 -1.14 -20.15
CA ALA A 79 -7.15 0.21 -20.18
C ALA A 79 -8.63 0.17 -19.84
N ILE A 80 -9.05 1.01 -18.90
CA ILE A 80 -10.47 1.13 -18.54
C ILE A 80 -11.17 1.86 -19.70
N ASP A 81 -12.06 1.18 -20.38
CA ASP A 81 -12.85 1.66 -21.51
C ASP A 81 -14.33 1.86 -21.15
N GLU A 82 -14.70 1.51 -19.93
CA GLU A 82 -16.05 1.60 -19.39
C GLU A 82 -16.05 2.43 -18.10
N ASN A 83 -17.24 2.80 -17.61
CA ASN A 83 -17.36 3.37 -16.26
C ASN A 83 -16.80 2.39 -15.23
N ILE A 84 -16.13 2.93 -14.21
CA ILE A 84 -15.51 2.14 -13.13
C ILE A 84 -16.52 1.18 -12.46
N GLU A 85 -17.78 1.60 -12.30
CA GLU A 85 -18.81 0.76 -11.72
C GLU A 85 -19.10 -0.47 -12.58
N VAL A 86 -19.18 -0.30 -13.92
CA VAL A 86 -19.38 -1.39 -14.87
C VAL A 86 -18.17 -2.31 -14.88
N THR A 87 -16.96 -1.74 -14.86
CA THR A 87 -15.71 -2.48 -14.77
C THR A 87 -15.69 -3.38 -13.54
N LEU A 88 -16.05 -2.86 -12.36
CA LEU A 88 -16.08 -3.63 -11.13
C LEU A 88 -17.14 -4.73 -11.14
N ARG A 89 -18.32 -4.46 -11.67
CA ARG A 89 -19.38 -5.49 -11.84
C ARG A 89 -18.97 -6.61 -12.78
N ASN A 90 -18.18 -6.30 -13.81
CA ASN A 90 -17.66 -7.27 -14.78
C ASN A 90 -16.48 -8.07 -14.22
N LEU A 91 -15.56 -7.42 -13.52
CA LEU A 91 -14.36 -8.05 -12.94
C LEU A 91 -14.67 -8.82 -11.66
N ARG A 92 -15.61 -8.32 -10.84
CA ARG A 92 -15.97 -8.83 -9.50
C ARG A 92 -14.74 -9.09 -8.62
N PRO A 93 -13.94 -8.07 -8.34
CA PRO A 93 -12.81 -8.24 -7.46
C PRO A 93 -13.28 -8.43 -6.01
N GLU A 94 -12.58 -9.23 -5.25
CA GLU A 94 -12.79 -9.37 -3.81
C GLU A 94 -12.32 -8.13 -3.05
N ILE A 95 -11.30 -7.44 -3.58
CA ILE A 95 -10.74 -6.23 -2.96
C ILE A 95 -10.40 -5.20 -4.04
N VAL A 96 -10.78 -3.95 -3.79
CA VAL A 96 -10.27 -2.77 -4.49
C VAL A 96 -9.31 -2.04 -3.57
N VAL A 97 -8.11 -1.70 -4.07
CA VAL A 97 -7.12 -0.95 -3.31
C VAL A 97 -6.91 0.42 -3.93
N LYS A 98 -6.97 1.46 -3.09
CA LYS A 98 -6.68 2.86 -3.48
C LYS A 98 -5.58 3.44 -2.59
N GLY A 99 -4.94 4.49 -3.05
CA GLY A 99 -4.02 5.27 -2.23
C GLY A 99 -4.74 5.99 -1.08
N ARG A 100 -4.04 6.25 0.00
CA ARG A 100 -4.59 6.94 1.19
C ARG A 100 -5.18 8.32 0.86
N GLU A 101 -4.64 8.99 -0.13
CA GLU A 101 -5.12 10.28 -0.61
C GLU A 101 -6.62 10.28 -1.01
N HIS A 102 -7.17 9.10 -1.26
CA HIS A 102 -8.58 8.91 -1.61
C HIS A 102 -9.48 8.55 -0.42
N GLU A 103 -8.92 8.31 0.77
CA GLU A 103 -9.65 7.80 1.94
C GLU A 103 -10.79 8.74 2.40
N ASN A 104 -10.53 10.04 2.38
CA ASN A 104 -11.51 11.07 2.79
C ASN A 104 -12.27 11.69 1.61
N LEU A 105 -12.17 11.12 0.41
CA LEU A 105 -12.86 11.58 -0.78
C LEU A 105 -14.05 10.68 -1.09
N PHE A 106 -14.97 11.21 -1.93
CA PHE A 106 -16.02 10.37 -2.50
C PHE A 106 -15.39 9.29 -3.38
N ASN A 107 -15.71 8.04 -3.11
CA ASN A 107 -15.24 6.88 -3.89
C ASN A 107 -16.43 6.19 -4.55
N ALA A 108 -16.56 6.33 -5.87
CA ALA A 108 -17.62 5.69 -6.66
C ALA A 108 -17.57 4.16 -6.58
N GLU A 109 -16.41 3.60 -6.25
CA GLU A 109 -16.20 2.16 -6.09
C GLU A 109 -16.87 1.61 -4.83
N ALA A 110 -17.00 2.40 -3.76
CA ALA A 110 -17.49 1.92 -2.47
C ALA A 110 -18.89 1.26 -2.54
N PRO A 111 -19.94 1.91 -3.09
CA PRO A 111 -21.27 1.30 -3.16
C PRO A 111 -21.31 0.05 -4.07
N VAL A 112 -20.50 0.03 -5.13
CA VAL A 112 -20.43 -1.14 -6.03
C VAL A 112 -19.76 -2.32 -5.32
N MET A 113 -18.68 -2.05 -4.58
CA MET A 113 -17.99 -3.10 -3.83
C MET A 113 -18.90 -3.69 -2.75
N GLU A 114 -19.70 -2.88 -2.09
CA GLU A 114 -20.71 -3.35 -1.14
C GLU A 114 -21.74 -4.27 -1.83
N ASP A 115 -22.27 -3.85 -2.99
CA ASP A 115 -23.26 -4.62 -3.78
C ASP A 115 -22.73 -6.00 -4.23
N ILE A 116 -21.45 -6.07 -4.63
CA ILE A 116 -20.85 -7.34 -5.13
C ILE A 116 -20.21 -8.16 -4.00
N GLY A 117 -20.28 -7.70 -2.74
CA GLY A 117 -19.72 -8.38 -1.58
C GLY A 117 -18.19 -8.28 -1.46
N GLY A 118 -17.58 -7.33 -2.15
CA GLY A 118 -16.16 -7.02 -2.07
C GLY A 118 -15.83 -5.95 -1.03
N LYS A 119 -14.55 -5.58 -0.95
CA LYS A 119 -14.05 -4.56 -0.01
C LYS A 119 -13.25 -3.48 -0.70
N LEU A 120 -13.41 -2.23 -0.26
CA LEU A 120 -12.54 -1.12 -0.61
C LEU A 120 -11.50 -0.93 0.51
N VAL A 121 -10.22 -0.93 0.17
CA VAL A 121 -9.10 -0.82 1.11
C VAL A 121 -8.21 0.34 0.68
N PHE A 122 -7.76 1.15 1.65
CA PHE A 122 -6.83 2.24 1.39
C PHE A 122 -5.43 1.84 1.84
N SER A 123 -4.46 2.02 0.94
CA SER A 123 -3.05 1.81 1.26
C SER A 123 -2.52 3.06 1.93
N SER A 124 -2.24 3.00 3.23
CA SER A 124 -1.36 4.00 3.85
C SER A 124 0.07 3.66 3.43
N GLY A 125 0.81 4.58 2.84
CA GLY A 125 2.24 4.41 2.55
C GLY A 125 3.10 4.15 3.80
N GLU A 126 2.51 4.20 4.97
CA GLU A 126 2.99 3.79 6.29
C GLU A 126 2.06 2.70 6.81
N MET A 127 2.65 1.68 7.44
CA MET A 127 1.97 0.49 7.96
C MET A 127 0.60 0.78 8.58
N LEU A 128 -0.36 -0.08 8.27
CA LEU A 128 -1.67 -0.35 8.87
C LEU A 128 -1.80 0.00 10.38
N ARG A 129 -1.69 1.25 10.78
CA ARG A 129 -1.94 1.63 12.18
C ARG A 129 -3.27 2.36 12.40
N SER A 130 -3.89 2.90 11.35
CA SER A 130 -5.07 3.75 11.54
C SER A 130 -6.42 3.02 11.49
N SER A 131 -6.46 1.78 11.00
CA SER A 131 -7.73 1.03 10.92
C SER A 131 -7.97 0.08 12.09
N PHE A 132 -7.00 -0.05 13.01
CA PHE A 132 -7.11 -0.95 14.16
C PHE A 132 -7.41 -0.26 15.50
N SER A 133 -7.46 1.09 15.55
CA SER A 133 -7.63 1.81 16.82
C SER A 133 -9.07 2.04 17.26
N GLU A 134 -10.06 1.66 16.47
CA GLU A 134 -11.49 1.87 16.79
C GLU A 134 -12.36 0.59 16.71
N MET A 135 -11.76 -0.57 16.70
CA MET A 135 -12.55 -1.81 16.75
C MET A 135 -12.39 -2.45 18.13
N ASP A 136 -13.45 -2.30 18.93
CA ASP A 136 -13.70 -3.08 20.13
C ASP A 136 -13.52 -4.58 19.89
N ASP A 137 -12.85 -5.22 20.81
CA ASP A 137 -12.69 -6.61 21.28
C ASP A 137 -13.21 -7.82 20.48
N GLU A 138 -13.82 -7.68 19.31
CA GLU A 138 -14.13 -8.79 18.40
C GLU A 138 -13.34 -8.65 17.09
N VAL A 139 -12.24 -9.38 17.01
CA VAL A 139 -11.50 -9.57 15.74
C VAL A 139 -12.47 -10.17 14.72
N ASP A 140 -12.96 -9.32 13.80
CA ASP A 140 -13.81 -9.78 12.69
C ASP A 140 -13.06 -10.89 11.93
N PRO A 141 -13.59 -12.13 11.90
CA PRO A 141 -12.97 -13.25 11.17
C PRO A 141 -12.72 -12.95 9.69
N ARG A 142 -13.37 -11.90 9.15
CA ARG A 142 -13.20 -11.43 7.77
C ARG A 142 -11.94 -10.58 7.56
N LEU A 143 -11.26 -10.16 8.64
CA LEU A 143 -9.95 -9.49 8.60
C LEU A 143 -8.77 -10.47 8.58
N THR A 144 -9.02 -11.77 8.76
CA THR A 144 -8.01 -12.84 8.66
C THR A 144 -7.34 -13.02 7.28
N PRO A 145 -7.85 -12.47 6.16
CA PRO A 145 -7.15 -12.57 4.88
C PRO A 145 -5.79 -11.85 4.79
N PHE A 146 -5.44 -11.04 5.75
CA PHE A 146 -4.16 -10.32 5.78
C PHE A 146 -3.01 -11.09 6.44
N LEU A 147 -3.32 -12.20 7.09
CA LEU A 147 -2.30 -13.09 7.60
C LEU A 147 -1.76 -13.93 6.43
N PRO A 148 -0.43 -14.01 6.26
CA PRO A 148 0.16 -14.86 5.23
C PRO A 148 0.00 -16.34 5.62
N ASP A 149 -1.22 -16.87 5.46
CA ASP A 149 -1.63 -18.20 5.94
C ASP A 149 -0.66 -19.29 5.51
N ALA A 150 -0.21 -19.25 4.25
CA ALA A 150 0.75 -20.22 3.74
C ALA A 150 2.12 -20.13 4.45
N TYR A 151 2.56 -18.92 4.83
CA TYR A 151 3.79 -18.70 5.59
C TYR A 151 3.61 -19.16 7.04
N MET A 152 2.51 -18.76 7.67
CA MET A 152 2.20 -19.12 9.05
C MET A 152 2.04 -20.63 9.21
N ALA A 153 1.35 -21.29 8.26
CA ALA A 153 1.21 -22.74 8.25
C ALA A 153 2.56 -23.46 8.10
N ARG A 154 3.40 -23.03 7.15
CA ARG A 154 4.76 -23.61 6.95
C ARG A 154 5.64 -23.50 8.17
N HIS A 155 5.56 -22.37 8.87
CA HIS A 155 6.39 -22.08 10.05
C HIS A 155 5.70 -22.44 11.36
N LYS A 156 4.49 -23.04 11.30
CA LYS A 156 3.68 -23.40 12.48
C LYS A 156 3.48 -22.21 13.44
N LEU A 157 3.26 -21.04 12.84
CA LEU A 157 2.97 -19.80 13.56
C LEU A 157 1.47 -19.67 13.78
N THR A 158 1.09 -19.21 14.94
CA THR A 158 -0.29 -18.81 15.27
C THR A 158 -0.28 -17.42 15.87
N SER A 159 -1.39 -16.69 15.76
CA SER A 159 -1.51 -15.35 16.35
C SER A 159 -1.19 -15.36 17.86
N SER A 160 -1.65 -16.38 18.59
CA SER A 160 -1.35 -16.54 20.01
C SER A 160 0.15 -16.68 20.28
N LYS A 161 0.86 -17.48 19.49
CA LYS A 161 2.33 -17.60 19.62
C LYS A 161 3.05 -16.27 19.36
N LEU A 162 2.56 -15.49 18.39
CA LEU A 162 3.15 -14.17 18.09
C LEU A 162 2.90 -13.21 19.25
N VAL A 163 1.70 -13.19 19.80
CA VAL A 163 1.38 -12.40 21.02
C VAL A 163 2.25 -12.83 22.20
N ASP A 164 2.40 -14.12 22.45
CA ASP A 164 3.25 -14.65 23.52
C ASP A 164 4.72 -14.21 23.34
N ILE A 165 5.22 -14.19 22.11
CA ILE A 165 6.57 -13.71 21.79
C ILE A 165 6.69 -12.22 22.11
N ILE A 166 5.72 -11.41 21.68
CA ILE A 166 5.71 -9.97 21.93
C ILE A 166 5.66 -9.69 23.44
N GLN A 167 4.83 -10.41 24.18
CA GLN A 167 4.75 -10.26 25.63
C GLN A 167 6.07 -10.56 26.36
N ARG A 168 6.90 -11.45 25.80
CA ARG A 168 8.23 -11.75 26.35
C ARG A 168 9.25 -10.62 26.17
N PHE A 169 8.95 -9.62 25.36
CA PHE A 169 9.78 -8.41 25.27
C PHE A 169 9.70 -7.57 26.55
N GLN A 170 8.61 -7.69 27.31
CA GLN A 170 8.48 -6.95 28.56
C GLN A 170 9.61 -7.30 29.53
N GLY A 171 10.32 -6.27 29.95
CA GLY A 171 11.40 -6.38 30.91
C GLY A 171 12.74 -6.92 30.35
N LEU A 172 12.81 -7.27 29.08
CA LEU A 172 14.08 -7.56 28.42
C LEU A 172 14.99 -6.33 28.45
N ARG A 173 16.24 -6.53 28.85
CA ARG A 173 17.27 -5.49 28.74
C ARG A 173 17.97 -5.59 27.41
N VAL A 174 17.82 -4.54 26.57
CA VAL A 174 18.37 -4.48 25.23
C VAL A 174 19.35 -3.32 25.15
N LEU A 175 20.54 -3.58 24.65
CA LEU A 175 21.52 -2.56 24.29
C LEU A 175 21.50 -2.40 22.77
N VAL A 176 21.17 -1.21 22.28
CA VAL A 176 21.25 -0.82 20.87
C VAL A 176 22.48 0.05 20.71
N ILE A 177 23.39 -0.32 19.81
CA ILE A 177 24.60 0.44 19.48
C ILE A 177 24.55 0.77 18.00
N GLY A 178 24.71 2.04 17.66
CA GLY A 178 24.76 2.49 16.26
C GLY A 178 24.43 3.96 16.10
N ASP A 179 24.46 4.42 14.86
CA ASP A 179 24.31 5.83 14.55
C ASP A 179 22.85 6.29 14.71
N LEU A 180 22.69 7.43 15.37
CA LEU A 180 21.44 8.17 15.39
C LEU A 180 21.35 8.98 14.08
N ILE A 181 20.43 8.57 13.23
CA ILE A 181 20.11 9.30 11.99
C ILE A 181 18.87 10.13 12.24
N VAL A 182 18.89 11.37 11.77
CA VAL A 182 17.73 12.25 11.77
C VAL A 182 17.44 12.61 10.33
N ASP A 183 16.26 12.19 9.85
CA ASP A 183 15.80 12.44 8.49
C ASP A 183 14.86 13.67 8.50
N ASP A 184 15.20 14.70 7.76
CA ASP A 184 14.33 15.84 7.51
C ASP A 184 13.60 15.65 6.17
N TYR A 185 12.30 15.43 6.23
CA TYR A 185 11.41 15.36 5.06
C TYR A 185 10.82 16.74 4.82
N ILE A 186 11.21 17.36 3.71
CA ILE A 186 10.77 18.70 3.36
C ILE A 186 9.71 18.59 2.26
N ASP A 187 8.46 18.89 2.61
CA ASP A 187 7.39 19.03 1.63
C ASP A 187 7.57 20.34 0.88
N CYS A 188 7.58 20.28 -0.45
CA CYS A 188 7.86 21.42 -1.29
C CYS A 188 6.80 21.59 -2.37
N ASP A 189 6.50 22.86 -2.70
CA ASP A 189 5.75 23.21 -3.91
C ASP A 189 6.72 23.39 -5.08
N PRO A 190 6.47 22.77 -6.24
CA PRO A 190 7.27 23.01 -7.44
C PRO A 190 6.99 24.41 -8.00
N LEU A 191 8.05 25.19 -8.23
CA LEU A 191 7.96 26.53 -8.83
C LEU A 191 8.25 26.52 -10.34
N GLY A 192 8.81 25.43 -10.88
CA GLY A 192 9.18 25.28 -12.27
C GLY A 192 10.64 24.87 -12.45
N MET A 193 11.10 24.87 -13.69
CA MET A 193 12.49 24.55 -14.02
C MET A 193 13.37 25.79 -13.84
N SER A 194 14.60 25.58 -13.35
CA SER A 194 15.62 26.62 -13.33
C SER A 194 15.98 27.08 -14.75
N GLN A 195 16.30 28.35 -14.90
CA GLN A 195 16.76 28.91 -16.17
C GLN A 195 18.25 28.66 -16.41
N GLU A 196 19.01 28.34 -15.37
CA GLU A 196 20.46 28.14 -15.41
C GLU A 196 20.86 26.68 -15.56
N ASP A 197 20.14 25.79 -14.88
CA ASP A 197 20.41 24.34 -14.89
C ASP A 197 19.11 23.54 -15.06
N PRO A 198 19.14 22.32 -15.66
CA PRO A 198 17.94 21.49 -15.80
C PRO A 198 17.50 20.86 -14.46
N THR A 199 17.29 21.73 -13.45
CA THR A 199 16.87 21.34 -12.10
C THR A 199 15.51 21.93 -11.77
N LEU A 200 14.73 21.18 -10.97
CA LEU A 200 13.44 21.66 -10.48
C LEU A 200 13.66 22.64 -9.32
N VAL A 201 13.09 23.83 -9.45
CA VAL A 201 13.03 24.81 -8.36
C VAL A 201 11.83 24.52 -7.49
N VAL A 202 12.05 24.43 -6.18
CA VAL A 202 10.99 24.11 -5.22
C VAL A 202 10.96 25.14 -4.09
N SER A 203 9.77 25.39 -3.55
CA SER A 203 9.58 26.20 -2.35
C SER A 203 9.19 25.29 -1.18
N PRO A 204 9.95 25.28 -0.09
CA PRO A 204 9.61 24.46 1.07
C PRO A 204 8.34 24.98 1.75
N ARG A 205 7.43 24.06 2.10
CA ARG A 205 6.18 24.33 2.84
C ARG A 205 6.26 23.87 4.28
N GLN A 206 6.68 22.65 4.48
CA GLN A 206 6.69 22.00 5.79
C GLN A 206 7.89 21.07 5.89
N THR A 207 8.50 21.02 7.07
CA THR A 207 9.56 20.06 7.39
C THR A 207 9.06 19.13 8.48
N ASN A 208 9.09 17.82 8.20
CA ASN A 208 8.81 16.77 9.15
C ASN A 208 10.13 16.05 9.49
N ARG A 209 10.40 15.90 10.77
CA ARG A 209 11.64 15.28 11.25
C ARG A 209 11.36 13.89 11.82
N PHE A 210 12.12 12.90 11.38
CA PHE A 210 12.01 11.52 11.81
C PHE A 210 13.34 11.00 12.33
N ILE A 211 13.23 10.10 13.31
CA ILE A 211 14.38 9.37 13.81
C ILE A 211 14.56 8.12 12.97
N GLY A 212 15.77 7.95 12.42
CA GLY A 212 16.19 6.79 11.63
C GLY A 212 17.35 6.02 12.29
N GLY A 213 17.95 5.14 11.51
CA GLY A 213 19.10 4.35 11.92
C GLY A 213 18.85 3.52 13.19
N ALA A 214 19.83 3.49 14.08
CA ALA A 214 19.74 2.75 15.34
C ALA A 214 18.74 3.38 16.33
N GLY A 215 18.42 4.68 16.17
CA GLY A 215 17.44 5.38 17.00
C GLY A 215 16.04 4.79 16.86
N ILE A 216 15.58 4.51 15.63
CA ILE A 216 14.27 3.89 15.42
C ILE A 216 14.22 2.44 15.94
N VAL A 217 15.33 1.69 15.84
CA VAL A 217 15.42 0.35 16.42
C VAL A 217 15.25 0.38 17.94
N ALA A 218 15.90 1.34 18.60
CA ALA A 218 15.75 1.55 20.05
C ALA A 218 14.31 1.89 20.43
N ALA A 219 13.67 2.80 19.69
CA ALA A 219 12.28 3.20 19.90
C ALA A 219 11.32 2.01 19.74
N HIS A 220 11.50 1.17 18.71
CA HIS A 220 10.70 -0.04 18.50
C HIS A 220 10.88 -1.05 19.64
N GLY A 221 12.12 -1.28 20.07
CA GLY A 221 12.40 -2.15 21.23
C GLY A 221 11.66 -1.69 22.48
N GLN A 222 11.69 -0.39 22.76
CA GLN A 222 11.01 0.19 23.91
C GLN A 222 9.48 0.09 23.78
N SER A 223 8.94 0.35 22.60
CA SER A 223 7.48 0.26 22.38
C SER A 223 6.94 -1.17 22.50
N LEU A 224 7.79 -2.18 22.33
CA LEU A 224 7.46 -3.59 22.58
C LEU A 224 7.61 -3.99 24.07
N GLY A 225 7.96 -3.03 24.96
CA GLY A 225 8.07 -3.25 26.41
C GLY A 225 9.46 -3.60 26.92
N ALA A 226 10.48 -3.58 26.06
CA ALA A 226 11.85 -3.81 26.50
C ALA A 226 12.45 -2.59 27.23
N GLN A 227 13.39 -2.81 28.12
CA GLN A 227 14.24 -1.78 28.73
C GLN A 227 15.43 -1.55 27.82
N VAL A 228 15.37 -0.49 27.03
CA VAL A 228 16.37 -0.21 25.99
C VAL A 228 17.40 0.79 26.50
N THR A 229 18.68 0.43 26.37
CA THR A 229 19.80 1.37 26.46
C THR A 229 20.31 1.64 25.06
N PHE A 230 20.35 2.91 24.66
CA PHE A 230 20.85 3.30 23.34
C PHE A 230 22.20 4.00 23.48
N LEU A 231 23.20 3.46 22.79
CA LEU A 231 24.55 4.03 22.71
C LEU A 231 24.81 4.51 21.27
N SER A 232 25.04 5.79 21.11
CA SER A 232 25.33 6.43 19.83
C SER A 232 26.44 7.46 19.98
N VAL A 233 27.05 7.81 18.86
CA VAL A 233 27.96 8.95 18.75
C VAL A 233 27.20 10.09 18.07
N THR A 234 27.20 11.27 18.68
CA THR A 234 26.68 12.49 18.09
C THR A 234 27.85 13.34 17.61
N GLY A 235 27.79 13.79 16.33
CA GLY A 235 28.74 14.73 15.75
C GLY A 235 28.39 16.17 16.07
#